data_a4d959d41702f49c272e3311b67e6d18
#
_entry.id   a4d959d41702f49c272e3311b67e6d18
#
_cell.length_a   1.000
_cell.length_b   1.000
_cell.length_c   1.000
_cell.angle_alpha   90.00
_cell.angle_beta   90.00
_cell.angle_gamma   90.00
#
_symmetry.space_group_name_H-M   'P 1'
#
loop_
_entity.id
_entity.type
_entity.pdbx_description
1 polymer ?
#
loop_
_entity_poly.entity_id
_entity_poly.type
_entity_poly.pdbx_seq_one_letter_code
_entity_poly.pdbx_strand_id
1 'polypeptide(L)'
;AFGQKADALMHITSEIKKKAKQPVIMKLSPNVTDITEMAKAAEAAGADAISLINTITGMKIDINRRKFALANKTGGLSGPAIKPVAVRMVYQAANAVKIPIIGMGGIASAEDALEFIMAGATAVSVGAMNFVNPYTTVETIEGIEAFMKKNQVEDINSLIGCVK
;
A
#
# COMPACT_ATOMS: atom_id res chain seq x y z
N ALA A 1 8.74 -4.80 -16.10
CA ALA A 1 7.58 -5.28 -15.34
C ALA A 1 6.37 -4.41 -15.68
N PHE A 2 5.18 -5.00 -15.81
CA PHE A 2 3.96 -4.30 -16.25
C PHE A 2 3.57 -3.13 -15.33
N GLY A 3 3.81 -3.23 -14.04
CA GLY A 3 3.47 -2.21 -13.05
C GLY A 3 4.47 -1.05 -12.91
N GLN A 4 5.40 -0.87 -13.84
CA GLN A 4 6.42 0.20 -13.78
C GLN A 4 6.28 1.25 -14.89
N LYS A 5 5.29 1.09 -15.78
CA LYS A 5 4.99 2.03 -16.87
C LYS A 5 3.50 2.35 -16.87
N ALA A 6 3.16 3.63 -16.85
CA ALA A 6 1.79 4.11 -16.80
C ALA A 6 0.93 3.58 -17.98
N ASP A 7 1.48 3.63 -19.21
CA ASP A 7 0.77 3.14 -20.40
C ASP A 7 0.43 1.64 -20.31
N ALA A 8 1.38 0.82 -19.83
CA ALA A 8 1.15 -0.62 -19.67
C ALA A 8 0.12 -0.90 -18.57
N LEU A 9 0.16 -0.16 -17.46
CA LEU A 9 -0.83 -0.25 -16.39
C LEU A 9 -2.21 0.15 -16.88
N MET A 10 -2.31 1.27 -17.60
CA MET A 10 -3.56 1.77 -18.18
C MET A 10 -4.17 0.74 -19.15
N HIS A 11 -3.37 0.21 -20.07
CA HIS A 11 -3.82 -0.79 -21.04
C HIS A 11 -4.38 -2.03 -20.35
N ILE A 12 -3.61 -2.62 -19.42
CA ILE A 12 -4.04 -3.84 -18.70
C ILE A 12 -5.31 -3.57 -17.88
N THR A 13 -5.36 -2.45 -17.15
CA THR A 13 -6.54 -2.08 -16.37
C THR A 13 -7.78 -1.93 -17.24
N SER A 14 -7.67 -1.24 -18.37
CA SER A 14 -8.77 -1.07 -19.34
C SER A 14 -9.27 -2.40 -19.91
N GLU A 15 -8.36 -3.30 -20.28
CA GLU A 15 -8.72 -4.62 -20.81
C GLU A 15 -9.42 -5.49 -19.75
N ILE A 16 -8.98 -5.42 -18.49
CA ILE A 16 -9.66 -6.12 -17.40
C ILE A 16 -11.05 -5.53 -17.17
N LYS A 17 -11.18 -4.20 -17.11
CA LYS A 17 -12.47 -3.52 -16.87
C LYS A 17 -13.52 -3.79 -17.94
N LYS A 18 -13.12 -4.02 -19.19
CA LYS A 18 -14.06 -4.42 -20.26
C LYS A 18 -14.75 -5.76 -19.98
N LYS A 19 -14.14 -6.63 -19.19
CA LYS A 19 -14.62 -8.01 -18.94
C LYS A 19 -15.08 -8.24 -17.51
N ALA A 20 -14.49 -7.52 -16.54
CA ALA A 20 -14.78 -7.70 -15.13
C ALA A 20 -16.17 -7.17 -14.77
N LYS A 21 -16.95 -7.99 -14.07
CA LYS A 21 -18.20 -7.59 -13.42
C LYS A 21 -17.99 -7.17 -11.95
N GLN A 22 -16.89 -7.60 -11.38
CA GLN A 22 -16.47 -7.30 -10.00
C GLN A 22 -15.67 -6.00 -9.96
N PRO A 23 -15.58 -5.35 -8.80
CA PRO A 23 -14.64 -4.24 -8.59
C PRO A 23 -13.20 -4.66 -8.91
N VAL A 24 -12.47 -3.78 -9.58
CA VAL A 24 -11.06 -3.97 -9.95
C VAL A 24 -10.19 -3.06 -9.12
N ILE A 25 -9.39 -3.65 -8.24
CA ILE A 25 -8.44 -2.94 -7.37
C ILE A 25 -7.04 -3.10 -7.97
N MET A 26 -6.44 -1.99 -8.42
CA MET A 26 -5.09 -2.02 -8.99
C MET A 26 -4.03 -1.87 -7.91
N LYS A 27 -3.14 -2.88 -7.79
CA LYS A 27 -2.03 -2.85 -6.84
C LYS A 27 -0.78 -2.24 -7.46
N LEU A 28 -0.36 -1.08 -6.94
CA LEU A 28 0.74 -0.32 -7.48
C LEU A 28 2.11 -0.73 -6.92
N SER A 29 3.11 -0.71 -7.79
CA SER A 29 4.50 -0.94 -7.42
C SER A 29 5.14 0.34 -6.88
N PRO A 30 5.95 0.27 -5.81
CA PRO A 30 6.73 1.41 -5.33
C PRO A 30 8.00 1.66 -6.16
N ASN A 31 8.36 0.74 -7.06
CA ASN A 31 9.61 0.79 -7.83
C ASN A 31 9.41 1.66 -9.09
N VAL A 32 8.96 2.87 -8.88
CA VAL A 32 8.68 3.89 -9.90
C VAL A 32 9.20 5.25 -9.43
N THR A 33 9.43 6.16 -10.36
CA THR A 33 9.90 7.51 -10.04
C THR A 33 8.78 8.36 -9.43
N ASP A 34 7.58 8.29 -10.01
CA ASP A 34 6.40 9.03 -9.56
C ASP A 34 5.20 8.08 -9.42
N ILE A 35 4.74 7.92 -8.18
CA ILE A 35 3.57 7.08 -7.87
C ILE A 35 2.27 7.75 -8.31
N THR A 36 2.24 9.06 -8.41
CA THR A 36 1.02 9.80 -8.79
C THR A 36 0.67 9.58 -10.26
N GLU A 37 1.67 9.44 -11.11
CA GLU A 37 1.46 9.09 -12.52
C GLU A 37 0.80 7.72 -12.65
N MET A 38 1.27 6.73 -11.87
CA MET A 38 0.70 5.39 -11.86
C MET A 38 -0.73 5.37 -11.31
N ALA A 39 -0.98 6.14 -10.25
CA ALA A 39 -2.31 6.27 -9.65
C ALA A 39 -3.32 6.88 -10.63
N LYS A 40 -2.96 7.98 -11.29
CA LYS A 40 -3.80 8.64 -12.31
C LYS A 40 -4.05 7.71 -13.51
N ALA A 41 -3.06 6.95 -13.94
CA ALA A 41 -3.21 5.99 -15.03
C ALA A 41 -4.22 4.87 -14.68
N ALA A 42 -4.19 4.35 -13.44
CA ALA A 42 -5.14 3.36 -12.95
C ALA A 42 -6.57 3.91 -12.90
N GLU A 43 -6.75 5.12 -12.34
CA GLU A 43 -8.05 5.80 -12.27
C GLU A 43 -8.61 6.08 -13.67
N ALA A 44 -7.82 6.66 -14.56
CA ALA A 44 -8.22 6.96 -15.94
C ALA A 44 -8.61 5.70 -16.73
N ALA A 45 -8.03 4.55 -16.40
CA ALA A 45 -8.37 3.25 -17.00
C ALA A 45 -9.60 2.60 -16.36
N GLY A 46 -10.24 3.23 -15.38
CA GLY A 46 -11.48 2.78 -14.76
C GLY A 46 -11.30 1.84 -13.58
N ALA A 47 -10.15 1.80 -12.92
CA ALA A 47 -10.00 1.08 -11.66
C ALA A 47 -11.01 1.61 -10.62
N ASP A 48 -11.59 0.70 -9.83
CA ASP A 48 -12.57 1.07 -8.79
C ASP A 48 -11.87 1.49 -7.49
N ALA A 49 -10.65 1.02 -7.27
CA ALA A 49 -9.79 1.41 -6.16
C ALA A 49 -8.32 1.13 -6.51
N ILE A 50 -7.43 1.68 -5.70
CA ILE A 50 -5.99 1.43 -5.78
C ILE A 50 -5.53 0.83 -4.45
N SER A 51 -4.65 -0.16 -4.51
CA SER A 51 -3.88 -0.59 -3.34
C SER A 51 -2.40 -0.30 -3.54
N LEU A 52 -1.73 0.19 -2.51
CA LEU A 52 -0.30 0.44 -2.54
C LEU A 52 0.30 0.37 -1.12
N ILE A 53 1.52 -0.11 -0.98
CA ILE A 53 2.51 -0.42 -2.02
C ILE A 53 2.78 -1.93 -2.09
N ASN A 54 3.27 -2.39 -3.23
CA ASN A 54 3.93 -3.68 -3.32
C ASN A 54 5.32 -3.58 -2.64
N THR A 55 6.10 -4.66 -2.62
CA THR A 55 7.44 -4.70 -2.03
C THR A 55 8.43 -3.80 -2.78
N ILE A 56 9.39 -3.25 -2.04
CA ILE A 56 10.52 -2.50 -2.62
C ILE A 56 11.56 -3.51 -3.07
N THR A 57 12.13 -3.33 -4.25
CA THR A 57 13.20 -4.20 -4.76
C THR A 57 14.47 -4.04 -3.93
N GLY A 58 14.94 -5.13 -3.36
CA GLY A 58 16.15 -5.20 -2.57
C GLY A 58 17.06 -6.36 -2.98
N MET A 59 18.21 -6.50 -2.33
CA MET A 59 19.18 -7.55 -2.55
C MET A 59 19.83 -7.95 -1.23
N LYS A 60 20.21 -9.22 -1.11
CA LYS A 60 21.07 -9.69 -0.02
C LYS A 60 22.22 -10.51 -0.57
N ILE A 61 23.44 -10.27 -0.07
CA ILE A 61 24.66 -11.01 -0.40
C ILE A 61 25.04 -11.87 0.82
N ASP A 62 25.31 -13.15 0.58
CA ASP A 62 25.99 -14.03 1.53
C ASP A 62 27.51 -13.76 1.42
N ILE A 63 28.05 -13.05 2.39
CA ILE A 63 29.47 -12.63 2.38
C ILE A 63 30.43 -13.83 2.55
N ASN A 64 29.99 -14.86 3.27
CA ASN A 64 30.83 -16.04 3.51
C ASN A 64 30.94 -16.89 2.24
N ARG A 65 29.82 -17.08 1.55
CA ARG A 65 29.79 -17.84 0.29
C ARG A 65 30.16 -17.00 -0.93
N ARG A 66 30.22 -15.66 -0.79
CA ARG A 66 30.45 -14.70 -1.86
C ARG A 66 29.48 -14.88 -3.03
N LYS A 67 28.19 -15.07 -2.69
CA LYS A 67 27.09 -15.33 -3.63
C LYS A 67 25.86 -14.53 -3.26
N PHE A 68 24.94 -14.41 -4.22
CA PHE A 68 23.60 -13.89 -3.92
C PHE A 68 22.89 -14.84 -2.95
N ALA A 69 22.23 -14.29 -1.92
CA ALA A 69 21.43 -15.06 -0.98
C ALA A 69 20.13 -15.57 -1.62
N LEU A 70 19.62 -14.82 -2.62
CA LEU A 70 18.42 -15.14 -3.37
C LEU A 70 18.77 -15.68 -4.76
N ALA A 71 18.09 -16.74 -5.22
CA ALA A 71 18.30 -17.33 -6.54
C ALA A 71 18.11 -16.30 -7.68
N ASN A 72 17.13 -15.42 -7.55
CA ASN A 72 16.84 -14.36 -8.52
C ASN A 72 17.69 -13.08 -8.33
N LYS A 73 18.75 -13.14 -7.50
CA LYS A 73 19.65 -12.02 -7.14
C LYS A 73 18.94 -10.93 -6.33
N THR A 74 17.77 -10.49 -6.75
CA THR A 74 16.93 -9.48 -6.08
C THR A 74 15.66 -10.11 -5.54
N GLY A 75 15.03 -9.44 -4.58
CA GLY A 75 13.76 -9.83 -3.98
C GLY A 75 13.01 -8.65 -3.41
N GLY A 76 11.79 -8.90 -2.93
CA GLY A 76 10.96 -7.88 -2.33
C GLY A 76 11.33 -7.63 -0.87
N LEU A 77 11.66 -6.39 -0.53
CA LEU A 77 11.75 -5.91 0.85
C LEU A 77 10.36 -5.55 1.35
N SER A 78 9.97 -6.09 2.50
CA SER A 78 8.71 -5.81 3.20
C SER A 78 8.95 -5.66 4.71
N GLY A 79 7.88 -5.41 5.47
CA GLY A 79 7.94 -5.22 6.92
C GLY A 79 8.14 -3.76 7.34
N PRO A 80 8.32 -3.47 8.64
CA PRO A 80 8.30 -2.11 9.19
C PRO A 80 9.27 -1.13 8.53
N ALA A 81 10.40 -1.62 7.99
CA ALA A 81 11.41 -0.79 7.34
C ALA A 81 10.87 -0.01 6.11
N ILE A 82 9.82 -0.51 5.44
CA ILE A 82 9.27 0.17 4.26
C ILE A 82 8.12 1.13 4.60
N LYS A 83 7.63 1.16 5.83
CA LYS A 83 6.47 1.98 6.24
C LYS A 83 6.59 3.45 5.84
N PRO A 84 7.69 4.18 6.13
CA PRO A 84 7.79 5.59 5.79
C PRO A 84 7.65 5.87 4.28
N VAL A 85 8.15 4.96 3.45
CA VAL A 85 8.01 5.04 1.99
C VAL A 85 6.58 4.80 1.58
N ALA A 86 5.92 3.78 2.17
CA ALA A 86 4.54 3.42 1.88
C ALA A 86 3.57 4.55 2.27
N VAL A 87 3.70 5.12 3.49
CA VAL A 87 2.87 6.25 3.96
C VAL A 87 3.01 7.46 3.03
N ARG A 88 4.25 7.83 2.65
CA ARG A 88 4.48 8.91 1.69
C ARG A 88 3.78 8.66 0.35
N MET A 89 3.89 7.45 -0.19
CA MET A 89 3.27 7.11 -1.48
C MET A 89 1.75 7.09 -1.40
N VAL A 90 1.17 6.62 -0.29
CA VAL A 90 -0.27 6.70 -0.05
C VAL A 90 -0.74 8.15 -0.01
N TYR A 91 -0.04 9.02 0.72
CA TYR A 91 -0.35 10.46 0.77
C TYR A 91 -0.31 11.10 -0.63
N GLN A 92 0.72 10.82 -1.41
CA GLN A 92 0.85 11.33 -2.77
C GLN A 92 -0.28 10.84 -3.69
N ALA A 93 -0.60 9.54 -3.64
CA ALA A 93 -1.67 8.96 -4.44
C ALA A 93 -3.05 9.51 -4.02
N ALA A 94 -3.34 9.63 -2.73
CA ALA A 94 -4.60 10.15 -2.20
C ALA A 94 -4.87 11.59 -2.64
N ASN A 95 -3.81 12.41 -2.76
CA ASN A 95 -3.94 13.77 -3.28
C ASN A 95 -4.00 13.85 -4.82
N ALA A 96 -3.77 12.75 -5.53
CA ALA A 96 -3.71 12.73 -6.99
C ALA A 96 -4.95 12.14 -7.65
N VAL A 97 -5.73 11.30 -6.94
CA VAL A 97 -6.91 10.60 -7.47
C VAL A 97 -8.11 10.72 -6.53
N LYS A 98 -9.29 10.35 -7.02
CA LYS A 98 -10.56 10.40 -6.26
C LYS A 98 -11.06 9.02 -5.84
N ILE A 99 -10.56 7.95 -6.47
CA ILE A 99 -10.95 6.58 -6.13
C ILE A 99 -10.35 6.15 -4.79
N PRO A 100 -11.01 5.25 -4.05
CA PRO A 100 -10.55 4.78 -2.75
C PRO A 100 -9.15 4.17 -2.78
N ILE A 101 -8.41 4.33 -1.68
CA ILE A 101 -7.05 3.83 -1.53
C ILE A 101 -6.95 2.85 -0.38
N ILE A 102 -6.36 1.68 -0.65
CA ILE A 102 -5.99 0.69 0.36
C ILE A 102 -4.50 0.82 0.63
N GLY A 103 -4.15 1.34 1.80
CA GLY A 103 -2.75 1.49 2.23
C GLY A 103 -2.18 0.19 2.76
N MET A 104 -0.95 -0.16 2.33
CA MET A 104 -0.23 -1.32 2.83
C MET A 104 1.28 -1.12 2.74
N GLY A 105 2.00 -1.78 3.64
CA GLY A 105 3.47 -1.80 3.65
C GLY A 105 4.05 -1.40 5.01
N GLY A 106 4.43 -2.39 5.80
CA GLY A 106 5.10 -2.20 7.08
C GLY A 106 4.19 -1.90 8.26
N ILE A 107 2.88 -2.11 8.15
CA ILE A 107 1.93 -1.99 9.27
C ILE A 107 2.20 -3.12 10.26
N ALA A 108 2.51 -2.76 11.50
CA ALA A 108 2.80 -3.66 12.60
C ALA A 108 2.00 -3.34 13.88
N SER A 109 1.31 -2.19 13.91
CA SER A 109 0.51 -1.72 15.04
C SER A 109 -0.67 -0.88 14.58
N ALA A 110 -1.54 -0.51 15.53
CA ALA A 110 -2.65 0.40 15.28
C ALA A 110 -2.16 1.82 14.90
N GLU A 111 -1.09 2.28 15.51
CA GLU A 111 -0.48 3.57 15.21
C GLU A 111 -0.01 3.62 13.76
N ASP A 112 0.63 2.53 13.29
CA ASP A 112 1.04 2.41 11.89
C ASP A 112 -0.17 2.50 10.95
N ALA A 113 -1.25 1.77 11.25
CA ALA A 113 -2.48 1.79 10.46
C ALA A 113 -3.11 3.20 10.42
N LEU A 114 -3.13 3.89 11.56
CA LEU A 114 -3.63 5.26 11.66
C LEU A 114 -2.81 6.25 10.83
N GLU A 115 -1.48 6.09 10.76
CA GLU A 115 -0.64 6.90 9.86
C GLU A 115 -1.11 6.78 8.40
N PHE A 116 -1.42 5.55 7.93
CA PHE A 116 -1.95 5.34 6.58
C PHE A 116 -3.32 5.99 6.37
N ILE A 117 -4.23 5.85 7.33
CA ILE A 117 -5.57 6.45 7.27
C ILE A 117 -5.44 7.96 7.23
N MET A 118 -4.67 8.56 8.12
CA MET A 118 -4.44 10.00 8.16
C MET A 118 -3.72 10.53 6.91
N ALA A 119 -2.91 9.70 6.24
CA ALA A 119 -2.30 10.01 4.95
C ALA A 119 -3.29 9.95 3.77
N GLY A 120 -4.50 9.42 3.96
CA GLY A 120 -5.56 9.37 2.95
C GLY A 120 -5.99 7.97 2.52
N ALA A 121 -5.52 6.91 3.19
CA ALA A 121 -6.04 5.57 2.94
C ALA A 121 -7.46 5.41 3.49
N THR A 122 -8.38 4.92 2.65
CA THR A 122 -9.76 4.55 3.03
C THR A 122 -9.80 3.24 3.82
N ALA A 123 -8.84 2.37 3.55
CA ALA A 123 -8.66 1.09 4.23
C ALA A 123 -7.17 0.76 4.31
N VAL A 124 -6.82 -0.19 5.18
CA VAL A 124 -5.44 -0.67 5.34
C VAL A 124 -5.37 -2.19 5.19
N SER A 125 -4.18 -2.70 4.85
CA SER A 125 -3.93 -4.13 4.73
C SER A 125 -2.63 -4.50 5.44
N VAL A 126 -2.72 -5.41 6.41
CA VAL A 126 -1.57 -5.96 7.13
C VAL A 126 -1.03 -7.16 6.35
N GLY A 127 0.26 -7.14 6.03
CA GLY A 127 0.94 -8.18 5.26
C GLY A 127 1.94 -8.98 6.09
N ALA A 128 3.21 -8.63 5.97
CA ALA A 128 4.35 -9.38 6.52
C ALA A 128 4.26 -9.64 8.04
N MET A 129 3.65 -8.74 8.80
CA MET A 129 3.55 -8.89 10.25
C MET A 129 2.65 -10.04 10.71
N ASN A 130 1.70 -10.49 9.88
CA ASN A 130 0.91 -11.69 10.18
C ASN A 130 1.78 -12.97 10.27
N PHE A 131 2.97 -12.98 9.66
CA PHE A 131 3.92 -14.10 9.80
C PHE A 131 4.75 -14.02 11.09
N VAL A 132 4.85 -12.83 11.69
CA VAL A 132 5.55 -12.61 12.97
C VAL A 132 4.59 -12.80 14.14
N ASN A 133 3.43 -12.17 14.06
CA ASN A 133 2.34 -12.30 15.03
C ASN A 133 1.01 -12.47 14.27
N PRO A 134 0.39 -13.65 14.27
CA PRO A 134 -0.86 -13.90 13.56
C PRO A 134 -2.05 -13.08 14.10
N TYR A 135 -1.93 -12.49 15.28
CA TYR A 135 -2.95 -11.62 15.88
C TYR A 135 -2.78 -10.14 15.51
N THR A 136 -1.74 -9.77 14.75
CA THR A 136 -1.46 -8.36 14.39
C THR A 136 -2.69 -7.63 13.85
N THR A 137 -3.50 -8.28 13.02
CA THR A 137 -4.68 -7.63 12.43
C THR A 137 -5.74 -7.34 13.49
N VAL A 138 -5.98 -8.28 14.42
CA VAL A 138 -6.95 -8.11 15.52
C VAL A 138 -6.47 -7.02 16.47
N GLU A 139 -5.22 -7.09 16.90
CA GLU A 139 -4.59 -6.08 17.77
C GLU A 139 -4.60 -4.68 17.13
N THR A 140 -4.44 -4.61 15.81
CA THR A 140 -4.55 -3.34 15.06
C THR A 140 -5.96 -2.77 15.13
N ILE A 141 -7.01 -3.60 14.97
CA ILE A 141 -8.41 -3.18 15.08
C ILE A 141 -8.71 -2.67 16.50
N GLU A 142 -8.35 -3.47 17.51
CA GLU A 142 -8.57 -3.12 18.92
C GLU A 142 -7.83 -1.82 19.30
N GLY A 143 -6.61 -1.65 18.78
CA GLY A 143 -5.82 -0.44 19.01
C GLY A 143 -6.41 0.80 18.32
N ILE A 144 -6.98 0.67 17.12
CA ILE A 144 -7.71 1.76 16.44
C ILE A 144 -8.94 2.14 17.25
N GLU A 145 -9.74 1.17 17.73
CA GLU A 145 -10.90 1.43 18.59
C GLU A 145 -10.50 2.15 19.87
N ALA A 146 -9.41 1.70 20.53
CA ALA A 146 -8.88 2.34 21.72
C ALA A 146 -8.44 3.80 21.45
N PHE A 147 -7.78 4.04 20.32
CA PHE A 147 -7.39 5.39 19.90
C PHE A 147 -8.61 6.29 19.68
N MET A 148 -9.63 5.80 18.97
CA MET A 148 -10.87 6.54 18.72
C MET A 148 -11.57 6.91 20.03
N LYS A 149 -11.68 5.95 20.95
CA LYS A 149 -12.28 6.16 22.28
C LYS A 149 -11.51 7.21 23.10
N LYS A 150 -10.19 7.09 23.15
CA LYS A 150 -9.31 8.02 23.88
C LYS A 150 -9.40 9.44 23.34
N ASN A 151 -9.51 9.60 22.02
CA ASN A 151 -9.49 10.90 21.35
C ASN A 151 -10.88 11.41 20.97
N GLN A 152 -11.96 10.76 21.44
CA GLN A 152 -13.35 11.15 21.16
C GLN A 152 -13.67 11.23 19.66
N VAL A 153 -13.10 10.33 18.88
CA VAL A 153 -13.36 10.19 17.44
C VAL A 153 -14.56 9.26 17.27
N GLU A 154 -15.70 9.79 16.84
CA GLU A 154 -16.93 9.01 16.65
C GLU A 154 -16.92 8.21 15.35
N ASP A 155 -16.30 8.75 14.29
CA ASP A 155 -16.21 8.12 12.97
C ASP A 155 -14.77 8.17 12.45
N ILE A 156 -14.20 6.99 12.17
CA ILE A 156 -12.85 6.84 11.60
C ILE A 156 -12.69 7.59 10.27
N ASN A 157 -13.77 7.76 9.51
CA ASN A 157 -13.74 8.48 8.25
C ASN A 157 -13.30 9.95 8.41
N SER A 158 -13.51 10.54 9.60
CA SER A 158 -13.05 11.90 9.90
C SER A 158 -11.51 12.02 9.94
N LEU A 159 -10.80 10.90 10.07
CA LEU A 159 -9.34 10.86 10.08
C LEU A 159 -8.75 10.66 8.68
N ILE A 160 -9.54 10.26 7.68
CA ILE A 160 -9.03 10.00 6.34
C ILE A 160 -8.50 11.28 5.71
N GLY A 161 -7.18 11.31 5.45
CA GLY A 161 -6.53 12.46 4.83
C GLY A 161 -6.58 13.75 5.67
N CYS A 162 -6.68 13.66 6.99
CA CYS A 162 -6.76 14.83 7.86
C CYS A 162 -5.42 15.57 8.02
N VAL A 163 -4.30 15.00 7.60
CA VAL A 163 -2.98 15.64 7.62
C VAL A 163 -2.88 16.62 6.46
N LYS A 164 -2.52 17.86 6.76
CA LYS A 164 -2.37 18.94 5.76
C LYS A 164 -0.91 19.31 5.58
#